data_1a2ae8dccb68e1e70bdea21e0b32110c
#
_entry.id   1a2ae8dccb68e1e70bdea21e0b32110c
#
_cell.length_a   1.000
_cell.length_b   1.000
_cell.length_c   1.000
_cell.angle_alpha   90.00
_cell.angle_beta   90.00
_cell.angle_gamma   90.00
#
_symmetry.space_group_name_H-M   'P 1'
#
loop_
_entity.id
_entity.type
_entity.pdbx_description
1 polymer ?
#
loop_
_entity_poly.entity_id
_entity_poly.type
_entity_poly.pdbx_seq_one_letter_code
_entity_poly.pdbx_strand_id
1 'polypeptide(L)' 'MDAKTIIAIVIVAFIVGSAIWLNIRNRKKK' A
#
# COMPACT_ATOMS: atom_id res chain seq x y z
N MET A 1 19.18 -10.71 3.70
CA MET A 1 18.26 -9.64 3.33
C MET A 1 18.98 -8.33 3.23
N ASP A 2 18.93 -7.76 2.07
CA ASP A 2 19.64 -6.52 1.83
C ASP A 2 18.76 -5.32 2.13
N ALA A 3 19.39 -4.22 2.42
CA ALA A 3 18.66 -2.98 2.68
C ALA A 3 17.77 -2.62 1.50
N LYS A 4 18.24 -2.88 0.31
CA LYS A 4 17.46 -2.58 -0.89
C LYS A 4 16.17 -3.38 -0.92
N THR A 5 16.23 -4.62 -0.52
CA THR A 5 15.05 -5.48 -0.52
C THR A 5 14.03 -4.96 0.48
N ILE A 6 14.50 -4.53 1.64
CA ILE A 6 13.61 -3.99 2.67
C ILE A 6 12.91 -2.74 2.17
N ILE A 7 13.66 -1.87 1.53
CA ILE A 7 13.10 -0.63 1.00
C ILE A 7 12.03 -0.94 -0.04
N ALA A 8 12.31 -1.89 -0.91
CA ALA A 8 11.36 -2.25 -1.95
C ALA A 8 10.06 -2.78 -1.34
N ILE A 9 10.18 -3.62 -0.32
CA ILE A 9 9.01 -4.17 0.33
C ILE A 9 8.18 -3.07 0.99
N VAL A 10 8.84 -2.13 1.62
CA VAL A 10 8.15 -1.02 2.28
C VAL A 10 7.38 -0.19 1.26
N ILE A 11 8.01 0.10 0.14
CA ILE A 11 7.36 0.89 -0.90
C ILE A 11 6.13 0.17 -1.44
N VAL A 12 6.27 -1.11 -1.74
CA VAL A 12 5.15 -1.89 -2.26
C VAL A 12 4.02 -1.94 -1.24
N ALA A 13 4.35 -2.14 0.02
CA ALA A 13 3.34 -2.19 1.07
C ALA A 13 2.58 -0.88 1.15
N PHE A 14 3.27 0.22 1.01
CA PHE A 14 2.63 1.53 1.04
C PHE A 14 1.65 1.70 -0.10
N ILE A 15 2.07 1.32 -1.30
CA ILE A 15 1.23 1.45 -2.47
C ILE A 15 -0.02 0.58 -2.33
N VAL A 16 0.16 -0.65 -1.93
CA VAL A 16 -0.96 -1.58 -1.77
C VAL A 16 -1.89 -1.10 -0.67
N GLY A 17 -1.32 -0.67 0.45
CA GLY A 17 -2.13 -0.18 1.55
C GLY A 17 -2.96 1.02 1.16
N SER A 18 -2.36 1.95 0.43
CA SER A 18 -3.09 3.14 -0.01
C SER A 18 -4.20 2.77 -0.98
N ALA A 19 -3.94 1.86 -1.88
CA ALA A 19 -4.94 1.44 -2.84
C ALA A 19 -6.14 0.82 -2.15
N ILE A 20 -5.89 -0.02 -1.17
CA ILE A 20 -6.96 -0.65 -0.43
C ILE A 20 -7.76 0.38 0.35
N TRP A 21 -7.08 1.30 0.99
CA TRP A 21 -7.74 2.34 1.74
C TRP A 21 -8.68 3.14 0.84
N LEU A 22 -8.16 3.58 -0.30
CA LEU A 22 -8.97 4.36 -1.24
C LEU A 22 -10.18 3.58 -1.71
N ASN A 23 -9.99 2.30 -1.96
CA ASN A 23 -11.09 1.46 -2.39
C ASN A 23 -12.19 1.40 -1.35
N ILE A 24 -11.81 1.25 -0.10
CA ILE A 24 -12.78 1.17 0.99
C ILE A 24 -13.50 2.50 1.14
N ARG A 25 -12.77 3.59 1.05
CA ARG A 25 -13.38 4.91 1.19
C ARG A 25 -14.37 5.17 0.08
N ASN A 26 -13.99 4.82 -1.13
CA ASN A 26 -14.87 5.05 -2.26
C ASN A 26 -16.14 4.24 -2.14
N ARG A 27 -16.02 3.04 -1.66
CA ARG A 27 -17.19 2.21 -1.49
C ARG A 27 -18.13 2.76 -0.46
N LYS A 28 -17.57 3.26 0.59
CA LYS A 28 -18.40 3.79 1.66
C LYS A 28 -19.19 4.99 1.22
N LYS A 29 -18.65 5.68 0.28
CA LYS A 29 -19.28 6.88 -0.19
C LYS A 29 -20.66 6.63 -0.74
N LYS A 30 -20.92 5.47 -1.20
CA LYS A 30 -22.22 5.16 -1.74
C LYS A 30 -23.36 5.72 -0.90
#